data_cf75e3e91d649cf1915e30cf6dcd9601
#
_entry.id   cf75e3e91d649cf1915e30cf6dcd9601
#
_cell.length_a   1.000
_cell.length_b   1.000
_cell.length_c   1.000
_cell.angle_alpha   90.00
_cell.angle_beta   90.00
_cell.angle_gamma   90.00
#
_symmetry.space_group_name_H-M   'P 1'
#
loop_
_entity.id
_entity.type
_entity.pdbx_description
1 polymer ?
#
loop_
_entity_poly.entity_id
_entity_poly.type
_entity_poly.pdbx_seq_one_letter_code
_entity_poly.pdbx_strand_id
1 'polypeptide(L)'
;MIIDQKFLDSLSAHAKANPRLRQSYDLRTTPDDKSQRMLNALEPGTIMPIHRHRNTSETMVMVRGKLIERFYDDNGNITDEFVMEPCGQYPMVQIDKGQWHSLEVLEEGTVIFEAKDGAYAPLQQSEILDLSLIGAPQTVTTPCWQLYQQLCDNIFGSGAVTIKPTTRDNNVIGTLKYSREFADFRKNFQTRLERLRDKFKGSSSYPELLETVKQVADPSNWEGAYAELVAYDVLHNNYHGSDFQLNVTLSGDKSYASDLGGKQTNEDGYLPDYNIYFDVKSLADTTGNILRELIQDAINNAKLSHSCDVLAEYPLDDDDADYADNRRVLMEELRDYLKANQPTDGKGKDTLRSQVLPHLAYRILWGGGVNSTTGEYGPYEHAENTKHLMLKRYTKKFMKSSPSLIVLVNFPWYNNRINSFINADELYYRALARRTFCGYKNSSEAMVDINPKYKGTESPHEISQHLSGIIIIDDHSIFTDTYSCHTYLNPNAVNPITLGDSYLHEVVRAADSRSVFDDFRGDNY
;
A
#
# COMPACT_ATOMS: atom_id res chain seq x y z
N MET A 1 -1.95 -26.59 -23.04
CA MET A 1 -2.61 -25.29 -23.16
C MET A 1 -2.34 -24.76 -24.57
N ILE A 2 -3.35 -24.17 -25.20
CA ILE A 2 -3.21 -23.50 -26.52
C ILE A 2 -3.36 -22.01 -26.24
N ILE A 3 -2.44 -21.22 -26.78
CA ILE A 3 -2.49 -19.75 -26.71
C ILE A 3 -2.98 -19.29 -28.10
N ASP A 4 -4.23 -18.88 -28.16
CA ASP A 4 -4.88 -18.37 -29.36
C ASP A 4 -5.13 -16.86 -29.28
N GLN A 5 -5.70 -16.27 -30.33
CA GLN A 5 -5.98 -14.84 -30.36
C GLN A 5 -6.95 -14.41 -29.24
N LYS A 6 -7.94 -15.24 -28.92
CA LYS A 6 -8.90 -14.95 -27.85
C LYS A 6 -8.21 -14.88 -26.49
N PHE A 7 -7.23 -15.75 -26.24
CA PHE A 7 -6.41 -15.68 -25.03
C PHE A 7 -5.59 -14.38 -24.98
N LEU A 8 -4.94 -14.00 -26.11
CA LEU A 8 -4.17 -12.76 -26.19
C LEU A 8 -5.04 -11.52 -26.00
N ASP A 9 -6.27 -11.52 -26.54
CA ASP A 9 -7.24 -10.43 -26.37
C ASP A 9 -7.65 -10.28 -24.90
N SER A 10 -7.91 -11.40 -24.24
CA SER A 10 -8.21 -11.38 -22.80
C SER A 10 -7.05 -10.85 -21.96
N LEU A 11 -5.82 -11.27 -22.27
CA LEU A 11 -4.62 -10.80 -21.57
C LEU A 11 -4.41 -9.29 -21.77
N SER A 12 -4.62 -8.78 -23.00
CA SER A 12 -4.53 -7.35 -23.29
C SER A 12 -5.65 -6.54 -22.64
N ALA A 13 -6.87 -7.09 -22.54
CA ALA A 13 -7.94 -6.44 -21.81
C ALA A 13 -7.60 -6.26 -20.33
N HIS A 14 -6.97 -7.26 -19.71
CA HIS A 14 -6.46 -7.15 -18.34
C HIS A 14 -5.33 -6.12 -18.24
N ALA A 15 -4.41 -6.06 -19.22
CA ALA A 15 -3.37 -5.05 -19.25
C ALA A 15 -3.93 -3.62 -19.31
N LYS A 16 -4.97 -3.38 -20.14
CA LYS A 16 -5.67 -2.08 -20.23
C LYS A 16 -6.34 -1.69 -18.91
N ALA A 17 -6.91 -2.66 -18.22
CA ALA A 17 -7.55 -2.43 -16.92
C ALA A 17 -6.54 -2.28 -15.77
N ASN A 18 -5.29 -2.69 -15.98
CA ASN A 18 -4.25 -2.62 -14.96
C ASN A 18 -3.67 -1.20 -14.90
N PRO A 19 -3.57 -0.56 -13.72
CA PRO A 19 -2.96 0.77 -13.58
C PRO A 19 -1.53 0.88 -14.13
N ARG A 20 -0.79 -0.24 -14.17
CA ARG A 20 0.55 -0.31 -14.76
C ARG A 20 0.55 -0.50 -16.27
N LEU A 21 -0.62 -0.57 -16.91
CA LEU A 21 -0.81 -0.79 -18.35
C LEU A 21 -0.10 -2.05 -18.85
N ARG A 22 0.04 -3.06 -17.97
CA ARG A 22 0.68 -4.34 -18.30
C ARG A 22 0.11 -5.49 -17.50
N GLN A 23 0.10 -6.69 -18.09
CA GLN A 23 -0.32 -7.93 -17.48
C GLN A 23 0.58 -9.08 -17.90
N SER A 24 1.17 -9.78 -16.94
CA SER A 24 1.98 -10.98 -17.18
C SER A 24 1.13 -12.25 -17.08
N TYR A 25 1.49 -13.26 -17.86
CA TYR A 25 0.99 -14.61 -17.71
C TYR A 25 2.17 -15.58 -17.64
N ASP A 26 2.32 -16.26 -16.52
CA ASP A 26 3.41 -17.20 -16.27
C ASP A 26 3.13 -18.55 -16.94
N LEU A 27 4.07 -19.00 -17.77
CA LEU A 27 3.99 -20.28 -18.48
C LEU A 27 4.80 -21.40 -17.78
N ARG A 28 5.39 -21.12 -16.64
CA ARG A 28 6.09 -22.14 -15.87
C ARG A 28 5.09 -23.18 -15.33
N THR A 29 5.54 -24.41 -15.20
CA THR A 29 4.73 -25.49 -14.63
C THR A 29 4.73 -25.43 -13.10
N THR A 30 5.87 -25.01 -12.54
CA THR A 30 6.06 -24.85 -11.10
C THR A 30 6.89 -23.57 -10.83
N PRO A 31 6.79 -22.99 -9.64
CA PRO A 31 7.66 -21.88 -9.23
C PRO A 31 9.16 -22.24 -9.23
N ASP A 32 9.50 -23.51 -9.13
CA ASP A 32 10.87 -24.03 -9.08
C ASP A 32 11.49 -24.25 -10.47
N ASP A 33 10.73 -24.04 -11.54
CA ASP A 33 11.23 -24.15 -12.92
C ASP A 33 12.41 -23.21 -13.11
N LYS A 34 13.54 -23.75 -13.54
CA LYS A 34 14.80 -23.02 -13.75
C LYS A 34 14.83 -22.24 -15.06
N SER A 35 13.73 -22.08 -15.72
CA SER A 35 13.56 -21.25 -16.92
C SER A 35 12.29 -20.43 -16.75
N GLN A 36 12.44 -19.13 -16.72
CA GLN A 36 11.30 -18.20 -16.74
C GLN A 36 10.75 -18.16 -18.16
N ARG A 37 9.45 -18.29 -18.28
CA ARG A 37 8.74 -18.22 -19.55
C ARG A 37 7.41 -17.51 -19.29
N MET A 38 7.23 -16.34 -19.87
CA MET A 38 6.02 -15.57 -19.64
C MET A 38 5.55 -14.84 -20.89
N LEU A 39 4.27 -14.62 -20.97
CA LEU A 39 3.68 -13.65 -21.87
C LEU A 39 3.43 -12.36 -21.10
N ASN A 40 3.79 -11.23 -21.69
CA ASN A 40 3.49 -9.91 -21.15
C ASN A 40 2.66 -9.15 -22.17
N ALA A 41 1.42 -8.84 -21.81
CA ALA A 41 0.62 -7.87 -22.54
C ALA A 41 0.97 -6.47 -22.00
N LEU A 42 1.20 -5.56 -22.94
CA LEU A 42 1.71 -4.22 -22.69
C LEU A 42 0.87 -3.21 -23.48
N GLU A 43 0.52 -2.10 -22.87
CA GLU A 43 -0.23 -1.02 -23.53
C GLU A 43 0.65 0.24 -23.64
N PRO A 44 0.37 1.13 -24.62
CA PRO A 44 1.04 2.42 -24.69
C PRO A 44 0.93 3.19 -23.38
N GLY A 45 2.07 3.72 -22.92
CA GLY A 45 2.18 4.31 -21.59
C GLY A 45 2.69 3.35 -20.50
N THR A 46 2.89 2.07 -20.81
CA THR A 46 3.64 1.17 -19.89
C THR A 46 5.02 1.75 -19.59
N ILE A 47 5.31 1.92 -18.30
CA ILE A 47 6.62 2.39 -17.84
C ILE A 47 7.50 1.19 -17.53
N MET A 48 8.61 1.07 -18.26
CA MET A 48 9.65 0.10 -18.01
C MET A 48 10.93 0.84 -17.62
N PRO A 49 11.48 0.64 -16.40
CA PRO A 49 12.74 1.27 -16.03
C PRO A 49 13.88 0.75 -16.94
N ILE A 50 14.92 1.56 -17.11
CA ILE A 50 16.16 1.02 -17.69
C ILE A 50 16.75 0.06 -16.66
N HIS A 51 16.84 -1.21 -17.02
CA HIS A 51 17.29 -2.25 -16.11
C HIS A 51 18.20 -3.26 -16.81
N ARG A 52 18.81 -4.12 -16.02
CA ARG A 52 19.62 -5.23 -16.52
C ARG A 52 19.44 -6.47 -15.66
N HIS A 53 19.68 -7.63 -16.23
CA HIS A 53 19.78 -8.89 -15.52
C HIS A 53 21.24 -9.30 -15.37
N ARG A 54 21.80 -9.17 -14.17
CA ARG A 54 23.24 -9.43 -13.95
C ARG A 54 23.65 -10.90 -14.14
N ASN A 55 22.71 -11.81 -13.90
CA ASN A 55 22.98 -13.24 -13.81
C ASN A 55 22.42 -14.05 -14.98
N THR A 56 21.49 -13.48 -15.73
CA THR A 56 20.79 -14.18 -16.81
C THR A 56 20.74 -13.32 -18.06
N SER A 57 20.73 -13.96 -19.22
CA SER A 57 20.32 -13.35 -20.47
C SER A 57 18.80 -13.42 -20.59
N GLU A 58 18.23 -12.62 -21.46
CA GLU A 58 16.80 -12.58 -21.76
C GLU A 58 16.57 -12.70 -23.26
N THR A 59 15.63 -13.57 -23.64
CA THR A 59 15.11 -13.64 -25.01
C THR A 59 13.72 -13.06 -25.04
N MET A 60 13.51 -12.00 -25.82
CA MET A 60 12.21 -11.39 -26.04
C MET A 60 11.76 -11.62 -27.48
N VAL A 61 10.53 -12.10 -27.65
CA VAL A 61 9.91 -12.37 -28.95
C VAL A 61 8.60 -11.60 -29.05
N MET A 62 8.40 -10.89 -30.15
CA MET A 62 7.15 -10.23 -30.46
C MET A 62 6.09 -11.25 -30.85
N VAL A 63 4.99 -11.30 -30.11
CA VAL A 63 3.83 -12.16 -30.41
C VAL A 63 2.76 -11.36 -31.15
N ARG A 64 2.57 -10.11 -30.76
CA ARG A 64 1.59 -9.19 -31.36
C ARG A 64 1.98 -7.74 -31.08
N GLY A 65 1.57 -6.81 -31.96
CA GLY A 65 1.73 -5.38 -31.75
C GLY A 65 3.13 -4.88 -32.09
N LYS A 66 3.50 -3.73 -31.52
CA LYS A 66 4.72 -3.00 -31.87
C LYS A 66 5.30 -2.28 -30.66
N LEU A 67 6.62 -2.35 -30.52
CA LEU A 67 7.36 -1.61 -29.48
C LEU A 67 8.74 -1.17 -30.00
N ILE A 68 9.39 -0.30 -29.23
CA ILE A 68 10.81 0.01 -29.38
C ILE A 68 11.54 -0.65 -28.21
N GLU A 69 12.57 -1.44 -28.50
CA GLU A 69 13.54 -1.89 -27.52
C GLU A 69 14.79 -1.03 -27.62
N ARG A 70 15.32 -0.57 -26.46
CA ARG A 70 16.53 0.26 -26.39
C ARG A 70 17.57 -0.35 -25.50
N PHE A 71 18.81 -0.36 -26.00
CA PHE A 71 19.99 -0.70 -25.21
C PHE A 71 20.71 0.57 -24.77
N TYR A 72 21.37 0.49 -23.62
CA TYR A 72 22.04 1.64 -23.04
C TYR A 72 23.43 1.24 -22.54
N ASP A 73 24.35 2.23 -22.47
CA ASP A 73 25.62 2.12 -21.78
C ASP A 73 25.44 2.38 -20.26
N ASP A 74 26.51 2.23 -19.49
CA ASP A 74 26.51 2.49 -18.03
C ASP A 74 26.23 3.96 -17.69
N ASN A 75 26.28 4.88 -18.66
CA ASN A 75 25.97 6.29 -18.53
C ASN A 75 24.52 6.63 -18.95
N GLY A 76 23.74 5.62 -19.36
CA GLY A 76 22.36 5.80 -19.80
C GLY A 76 22.21 6.41 -21.20
N ASN A 77 23.27 6.46 -21.98
CA ASN A 77 23.17 6.83 -23.40
C ASN A 77 22.64 5.64 -24.17
N ILE A 78 21.72 5.88 -25.11
CA ILE A 78 21.22 4.86 -26.03
C ILE A 78 22.37 4.42 -26.92
N THR A 79 22.67 3.12 -26.91
CA THR A 79 23.66 2.50 -27.81
C THR A 79 23.00 1.92 -29.04
N ASP A 80 21.78 1.36 -28.87
CA ASP A 80 21.03 0.74 -29.95
C ASP A 80 19.53 0.94 -29.70
N GLU A 81 18.77 1.03 -30.80
CA GLU A 81 17.32 1.15 -30.81
C GLU A 81 16.72 0.27 -31.90
N PHE A 82 15.75 -0.57 -31.53
CA PHE A 82 15.12 -1.52 -32.43
C PHE A 82 13.61 -1.35 -32.41
N VAL A 83 12.98 -1.06 -33.56
CA VAL A 83 11.54 -1.13 -33.71
C VAL A 83 11.14 -2.57 -33.96
N MET A 84 10.46 -3.18 -32.98
CA MET A 84 10.14 -4.60 -32.99
C MET A 84 8.67 -4.85 -33.29
N GLU A 85 8.41 -5.80 -34.18
CA GLU A 85 7.08 -6.26 -34.58
C GLU A 85 7.14 -7.71 -35.12
N PRO A 86 6.07 -8.52 -35.03
CA PRO A 86 6.13 -9.98 -35.29
C PRO A 86 6.62 -10.36 -36.70
N CYS A 87 6.32 -9.57 -37.70
CA CYS A 87 6.70 -9.80 -39.08
C CYS A 87 7.64 -8.72 -39.63
N GLY A 88 8.22 -7.91 -38.76
CA GLY A 88 9.13 -6.83 -39.10
C GLY A 88 10.57 -7.26 -39.24
N GLN A 89 11.44 -6.26 -39.32
CA GLN A 89 12.88 -6.48 -39.42
C GLN A 89 13.44 -7.14 -38.14
N TYR A 90 12.88 -6.80 -36.95
CA TYR A 90 13.30 -7.29 -35.65
C TYR A 90 12.13 -7.97 -34.92
N PRO A 91 11.83 -9.25 -35.23
CA PRO A 91 10.75 -9.98 -34.56
C PRO A 91 11.14 -10.48 -33.17
N MET A 92 12.42 -10.53 -32.88
CA MET A 92 12.96 -10.98 -31.59
C MET A 92 14.31 -10.32 -31.30
N VAL A 93 14.66 -10.28 -30.02
CA VAL A 93 15.96 -9.83 -29.55
C VAL A 93 16.49 -10.76 -28.44
N GLN A 94 17.79 -11.00 -28.47
CA GLN A 94 18.53 -11.61 -27.36
C GLN A 94 19.24 -10.49 -26.60
N ILE A 95 18.89 -10.33 -25.34
CA ILE A 95 19.48 -9.34 -24.43
C ILE A 95 20.54 -10.05 -23.61
N ASP A 96 21.76 -9.63 -23.77
CA ASP A 96 22.88 -10.26 -23.07
C ASP A 96 22.84 -9.98 -21.58
N LYS A 97 23.42 -10.91 -20.82
CA LYS A 97 23.63 -10.76 -19.38
C LYS A 97 24.37 -9.44 -19.07
N GLY A 98 23.75 -8.62 -18.24
CA GLY A 98 24.29 -7.33 -17.82
C GLY A 98 23.99 -6.16 -18.76
N GLN A 99 23.37 -6.39 -19.91
CA GLN A 99 22.97 -5.33 -20.85
C GLN A 99 21.85 -4.46 -20.24
N TRP A 100 22.10 -3.17 -20.17
CA TRP A 100 21.07 -2.20 -19.80
C TRP A 100 20.06 -2.04 -20.94
N HIS A 101 18.77 -2.18 -20.63
CA HIS A 101 17.70 -2.11 -21.62
C HIS A 101 16.40 -1.58 -21.06
N SER A 102 15.53 -1.10 -21.94
CA SER A 102 14.13 -0.75 -21.67
C SER A 102 13.30 -0.77 -22.94
N LEU A 103 12.00 -0.79 -22.81
CA LEU A 103 11.08 -0.78 -23.94
C LEU A 103 10.07 0.38 -23.87
N GLU A 104 9.57 0.78 -25.06
CA GLU A 104 8.48 1.72 -25.24
C GLU A 104 7.43 1.09 -26.13
N VAL A 105 6.18 1.01 -25.67
CA VAL A 105 5.07 0.40 -26.41
C VAL A 105 4.47 1.40 -27.38
N LEU A 106 4.41 1.04 -28.67
CA LEU A 106 3.89 1.90 -29.73
C LEU A 106 2.45 1.58 -30.12
N GLU A 107 2.00 0.34 -29.95
CA GLU A 107 0.69 -0.13 -30.42
C GLU A 107 -0.10 -0.78 -29.27
N GLU A 108 -1.40 -0.48 -29.20
CA GLU A 108 -2.31 -1.10 -28.25
C GLU A 108 -2.40 -2.62 -28.43
N GLY A 109 -2.55 -3.34 -27.32
CA GLY A 109 -2.64 -4.80 -27.36
C GLY A 109 -1.32 -5.49 -27.72
N THR A 110 -0.18 -4.84 -27.56
CA THR A 110 1.15 -5.44 -27.76
C THR A 110 1.35 -6.58 -26.78
N VAL A 111 1.84 -7.72 -27.29
CA VAL A 111 2.17 -8.89 -26.48
C VAL A 111 3.55 -9.41 -26.86
N ILE A 112 4.38 -9.62 -25.85
CA ILE A 112 5.69 -10.23 -25.99
C ILE A 112 5.75 -11.55 -25.23
N PHE A 113 6.62 -12.45 -25.69
CA PHE A 113 7.07 -13.62 -24.95
C PHE A 113 8.48 -13.38 -24.46
N GLU A 114 8.70 -13.57 -23.18
CA GLU A 114 10.00 -13.48 -22.55
C GLU A 114 10.45 -14.85 -22.01
N ALA A 115 11.72 -15.17 -22.25
CA ALA A 115 12.38 -16.32 -21.66
C ALA A 115 13.69 -15.91 -21.00
N LYS A 116 13.90 -16.35 -19.75
CA LYS A 116 15.12 -16.11 -18.97
C LYS A 116 15.55 -17.40 -18.29
N ASP A 117 16.86 -17.60 -18.16
CA ASP A 117 17.39 -18.70 -17.37
C ASP A 117 17.27 -18.42 -15.87
N GLY A 118 17.11 -19.48 -15.09
CA GLY A 118 17.03 -19.40 -13.64
C GLY A 118 15.58 -19.21 -13.12
N ALA A 119 15.44 -19.31 -11.82
CA ALA A 119 14.18 -19.01 -11.14
C ALA A 119 13.91 -17.49 -11.16
N TYR A 120 12.63 -17.13 -11.06
CA TYR A 120 12.26 -15.72 -10.96
C TYR A 120 12.91 -15.07 -9.74
N ALA A 121 13.57 -13.95 -9.97
CA ALA A 121 14.05 -13.05 -8.92
C ALA A 121 13.59 -11.62 -9.24
N PRO A 122 13.05 -10.87 -8.27
CA PRO A 122 12.78 -9.45 -8.44
C PRO A 122 14.08 -8.71 -8.79
N LEU A 123 13.95 -7.68 -9.63
CA LEU A 123 15.07 -6.79 -9.92
C LEU A 123 15.59 -6.16 -8.63
N GLN A 124 16.91 -6.24 -8.46
CA GLN A 124 17.59 -5.55 -7.37
C GLN A 124 17.77 -4.06 -7.72
N GLN A 125 17.85 -3.18 -6.73
CA GLN A 125 18.11 -1.75 -6.96
C GLN A 125 19.37 -1.51 -7.83
N SER A 126 20.39 -2.33 -7.66
CA SER A 126 21.62 -2.29 -8.45
C SER A 126 21.47 -2.77 -9.90
N GLU A 127 20.30 -3.29 -10.25
CA GLU A 127 19.92 -3.75 -11.60
C GLU A 127 18.99 -2.76 -12.30
N ILE A 128 18.72 -1.62 -11.69
CA ILE A 128 17.97 -0.50 -12.27
C ILE A 128 18.94 0.66 -12.49
N LEU A 129 19.01 1.17 -13.71
CA LEU A 129 19.87 2.30 -14.06
C LEU A 129 19.21 3.60 -13.63
N ASP A 130 19.77 4.23 -12.63
CA ASP A 130 19.34 5.53 -12.17
C ASP A 130 20.04 6.63 -12.97
N LEU A 131 19.37 7.13 -14.01
CA LEU A 131 19.92 8.21 -14.83
C LEU A 131 20.08 9.54 -14.09
N SER A 132 19.50 9.69 -12.90
CA SER A 132 19.75 10.88 -12.07
C SER A 132 21.16 10.88 -11.47
N LEU A 133 21.76 9.69 -11.40
CA LEU A 133 23.15 9.52 -10.94
C LEU A 133 24.16 9.72 -12.07
N ILE A 134 23.72 9.68 -13.33
CA ILE A 134 24.56 9.75 -14.51
C ILE A 134 24.40 11.14 -15.14
N GLY A 135 25.37 12.00 -14.92
CA GLY A 135 25.40 13.34 -15.55
C GLY A 135 24.93 14.51 -14.70
N ALA A 136 24.54 14.28 -13.46
CA ALA A 136 24.48 15.36 -12.48
C ALA A 136 25.89 15.60 -11.89
N PRO A 137 26.30 16.84 -11.63
CA PRO A 137 27.52 17.06 -10.86
C PRO A 137 27.39 16.28 -9.54
N GLN A 138 28.51 15.70 -9.08
CA GLN A 138 28.64 14.80 -7.90
C GLN A 138 28.16 15.43 -6.56
N THR A 139 26.92 15.82 -6.45
CA THR A 139 26.37 16.48 -5.25
C THR A 139 24.97 16.03 -4.87
N VAL A 140 24.55 14.79 -5.15
CA VAL A 140 23.28 14.32 -4.57
C VAL A 140 23.54 13.45 -3.32
N THR A 141 24.28 14.04 -2.39
CA THR A 141 24.25 13.64 -0.98
C THR A 141 23.11 14.34 -0.22
N THR A 142 22.20 15.02 -0.91
CA THR A 142 21.10 15.71 -0.26
C THR A 142 20.17 14.68 0.37
N PRO A 143 20.01 14.65 1.70
CA PRO A 143 19.10 13.73 2.37
C PRO A 143 17.66 13.95 1.90
N CYS A 144 16.82 12.89 1.89
CA CYS A 144 15.43 12.99 1.44
C CYS A 144 14.63 14.02 2.23
N TRP A 145 14.89 14.17 3.53
CA TRP A 145 14.24 15.20 4.34
C TRP A 145 14.53 16.62 3.85
N GLN A 146 15.73 16.89 3.29
CA GLN A 146 16.03 18.21 2.70
C GLN A 146 15.32 18.42 1.36
N LEU A 147 15.20 17.38 0.54
CA LEU A 147 14.42 17.43 -0.69
C LEU A 147 12.95 17.69 -0.37
N TYR A 148 12.44 17.06 0.68
CA TYR A 148 11.08 17.30 1.14
C TYR A 148 10.91 18.71 1.72
N GLN A 149 11.88 19.22 2.47
CA GLN A 149 11.89 20.63 2.93
C GLN A 149 11.80 21.59 1.74
N GLN A 150 12.60 21.36 0.69
CA GLN A 150 12.56 22.20 -0.52
C GLN A 150 11.20 22.13 -1.22
N LEU A 151 10.59 20.94 -1.30
CA LEU A 151 9.25 20.77 -1.84
C LEU A 151 8.21 21.57 -1.02
N CYS A 152 8.27 21.46 0.30
CA CYS A 152 7.39 22.21 1.20
C CYS A 152 7.60 23.73 1.08
N ASP A 153 8.84 24.21 1.02
CA ASP A 153 9.16 25.64 0.85
C ASP A 153 8.61 26.19 -0.48
N ASN A 154 8.70 25.40 -1.54
CA ASN A 154 8.17 25.78 -2.86
C ASN A 154 6.64 25.86 -2.87
N ILE A 155 5.96 24.96 -2.17
CA ILE A 155 4.49 24.88 -2.17
C ILE A 155 3.87 25.84 -1.16
N PHE A 156 4.32 25.81 0.08
CA PHE A 156 3.70 26.51 1.21
C PHE A 156 4.38 27.85 1.55
N GLY A 157 5.57 28.09 1.01
CA GLY A 157 6.42 29.24 1.33
C GLY A 157 7.51 28.89 2.34
N SER A 158 8.66 29.55 2.22
CA SER A 158 9.82 29.30 3.06
C SER A 158 9.51 29.49 4.54
N GLY A 159 9.81 28.46 5.34
CA GLY A 159 9.60 28.46 6.78
C GLY A 159 8.17 28.15 7.23
N ALA A 160 7.21 27.96 6.33
CA ALA A 160 5.84 27.57 6.69
C ALA A 160 5.79 26.14 7.31
N VAL A 161 6.60 25.24 6.78
CA VAL A 161 6.80 23.88 7.30
C VAL A 161 8.28 23.70 7.61
N THR A 162 8.62 23.23 8.80
CA THR A 162 10.01 22.96 9.18
C THR A 162 10.19 21.46 9.42
N ILE A 163 10.93 20.81 8.52
CA ILE A 163 11.21 19.37 8.59
C ILE A 163 12.43 19.13 9.48
N LYS A 164 12.28 18.21 10.43
CA LYS A 164 13.41 17.75 11.25
C LYS A 164 14.32 16.84 10.43
N PRO A 165 15.66 16.96 10.58
CA PRO A 165 16.57 16.00 9.98
C PRO A 165 16.26 14.57 10.41
N THR A 166 16.16 13.65 9.45
CA THR A 166 15.94 12.23 9.70
C THR A 166 17.16 11.42 9.25
N THR A 167 17.44 10.33 9.94
CA THR A 167 18.51 9.39 9.59
C THR A 167 18.02 8.23 8.74
N ARG A 168 16.69 8.04 8.66
CA ARG A 168 16.02 7.03 7.84
C ARG A 168 15.01 7.71 6.94
N ASP A 169 15.03 7.33 5.68
CA ASP A 169 14.01 7.72 4.71
C ASP A 169 12.81 6.76 4.84
N ASN A 170 11.60 7.29 4.75
CA ASN A 170 10.39 6.49 4.61
C ASN A 170 9.99 6.37 3.12
N ASN A 171 8.98 5.57 2.83
CA ASN A 171 8.58 5.29 1.47
C ASN A 171 8.16 6.54 0.67
N VAL A 172 7.53 7.52 1.31
CA VAL A 172 7.07 8.75 0.63
C VAL A 172 8.24 9.66 0.31
N ILE A 173 9.01 10.08 1.34
CA ILE A 173 10.13 10.99 1.11
C ILE A 173 11.29 10.33 0.36
N GLY A 174 11.44 9.01 0.47
CA GLY A 174 12.43 8.23 -0.27
C GLY A 174 12.26 8.34 -1.79
N THR A 175 11.00 8.43 -2.26
CA THR A 175 10.70 8.61 -3.69
C THR A 175 11.24 9.92 -4.26
N LEU A 176 11.50 10.92 -3.43
CA LEU A 176 12.02 12.21 -3.87
C LEU A 176 13.46 12.12 -4.40
N LYS A 177 14.21 11.09 -3.99
CA LYS A 177 15.56 10.78 -4.51
C LYS A 177 15.55 10.06 -5.86
N TYR A 178 14.55 9.21 -6.10
CA TYR A 178 14.52 8.28 -7.21
C TYR A 178 13.75 8.88 -8.38
N SER A 179 14.42 9.18 -9.47
CA SER A 179 13.87 10.09 -10.45
C SER A 179 12.89 9.50 -11.45
N ARG A 180 12.93 8.21 -11.79
CA ARG A 180 12.04 7.64 -12.83
C ARG A 180 10.95 6.71 -12.29
N GLU A 181 11.28 5.75 -11.47
CA GLU A 181 10.31 4.76 -10.98
C GLU A 181 9.10 5.41 -10.28
N PHE A 182 9.33 6.53 -9.59
CA PHE A 182 8.32 7.27 -8.85
C PHE A 182 8.07 8.68 -9.41
N ALA A 183 8.37 8.91 -10.70
CA ALA A 183 8.19 10.23 -11.31
C ALA A 183 6.72 10.68 -11.27
N ASP A 184 5.81 9.77 -11.59
CA ASP A 184 4.38 10.03 -11.53
C ASP A 184 3.92 10.26 -10.10
N PHE A 185 4.38 9.44 -9.16
CA PHE A 185 4.07 9.66 -7.74
C PHE A 185 4.52 11.04 -7.27
N ARG A 186 5.75 11.46 -7.56
CA ARG A 186 6.23 12.80 -7.14
C ARG A 186 5.36 13.91 -7.70
N LYS A 187 5.02 13.83 -8.99
CA LYS A 187 4.13 14.80 -9.64
C LYS A 187 2.75 14.81 -8.98
N ASN A 188 2.15 13.63 -8.78
CA ASN A 188 0.83 13.49 -8.20
C ASN A 188 0.81 13.92 -6.73
N PHE A 189 1.84 13.59 -5.96
CA PHE A 189 2.00 14.01 -4.57
C PHE A 189 2.19 15.54 -4.46
N GLN A 190 3.03 16.13 -5.30
CA GLN A 190 3.15 17.59 -5.37
C GLN A 190 1.81 18.24 -5.70
N THR A 191 1.11 17.76 -6.72
CA THR A 191 -0.23 18.27 -7.12
C THR A 191 -1.23 18.15 -5.97
N ARG A 192 -1.24 17.05 -5.23
CA ARG A 192 -2.07 16.89 -4.02
C ARG A 192 -1.75 17.94 -2.96
N LEU A 193 -0.47 18.16 -2.65
CA LEU A 193 -0.06 19.19 -1.69
C LEU A 193 -0.48 20.60 -2.13
N GLU A 194 -0.35 20.92 -3.42
CA GLU A 194 -0.79 22.19 -4.00
C GLU A 194 -2.31 22.36 -3.88
N ARG A 195 -3.11 21.32 -4.22
CA ARG A 195 -4.57 21.33 -4.04
C ARG A 195 -4.95 21.56 -2.58
N LEU A 196 -4.34 20.83 -1.65
CA LEU A 196 -4.60 20.96 -0.22
C LEU A 196 -4.24 22.36 0.28
N ARG A 197 -3.08 22.91 -0.12
CA ARG A 197 -2.72 24.30 0.17
C ARG A 197 -3.83 25.25 -0.28
N ASP A 198 -4.27 25.15 -1.52
CA ASP A 198 -5.24 26.08 -2.10
C ASP A 198 -6.62 25.97 -1.43
N LYS A 199 -7.01 24.75 -1.05
CA LYS A 199 -8.26 24.48 -0.35
C LYS A 199 -8.27 25.03 1.09
N PHE A 200 -7.17 24.88 1.81
CA PHE A 200 -7.11 25.23 3.23
C PHE A 200 -6.49 26.61 3.51
N LYS A 201 -5.83 27.22 2.53
CA LYS A 201 -5.19 28.53 2.72
C LYS A 201 -6.20 29.60 3.15
N GLY A 202 -5.99 30.15 4.33
CA GLY A 202 -6.90 31.15 4.93
C GLY A 202 -8.01 30.56 5.78
N SER A 203 -8.16 29.23 5.87
CA SER A 203 -9.07 28.57 6.82
C SER A 203 -8.44 28.48 8.21
N SER A 204 -9.29 28.24 9.23
CA SER A 204 -8.84 27.99 10.60
C SER A 204 -8.01 26.70 10.73
N SER A 205 -8.18 25.75 9.82
CA SER A 205 -7.50 24.44 9.78
C SER A 205 -6.17 24.44 9.02
N TYR A 206 -5.76 25.58 8.44
CA TYR A 206 -4.49 25.62 7.69
C TYR A 206 -3.26 25.27 8.53
N PRO A 207 -3.12 25.72 9.79
CA PRO A 207 -2.00 25.30 10.65
C PRO A 207 -1.95 23.80 10.88
N GLU A 208 -3.11 23.16 11.06
CA GLU A 208 -3.22 21.70 11.26
C GLU A 208 -2.80 20.93 10.00
N LEU A 209 -3.18 21.40 8.81
CA LEU A 209 -2.69 20.84 7.55
C LEU A 209 -1.16 20.91 7.47
N LEU A 210 -0.54 22.04 7.83
CA LEU A 210 0.92 22.18 7.80
C LEU A 210 1.61 21.22 8.79
N GLU A 211 1.00 20.96 9.94
CA GLU A 211 1.52 19.97 10.88
C GLU A 211 1.40 18.54 10.33
N THR A 212 0.28 18.17 9.68
CA THR A 212 0.15 16.88 8.99
C THR A 212 1.19 16.75 7.86
N VAL A 213 1.40 17.79 7.04
CA VAL A 213 2.44 17.81 6.00
C VAL A 213 3.83 17.57 6.61
N LYS A 214 4.14 18.20 7.72
CA LYS A 214 5.42 18.01 8.43
C LYS A 214 5.59 16.58 8.92
N GLN A 215 4.53 15.95 9.43
CA GLN A 215 4.57 14.59 9.96
C GLN A 215 4.82 13.53 8.88
N VAL A 216 4.59 13.81 7.61
CA VAL A 216 4.96 12.89 6.50
C VAL A 216 6.46 12.56 6.51
N ALA A 217 7.31 13.43 7.03
CA ALA A 217 8.75 13.15 7.17
C ALA A 217 9.11 12.41 8.47
N ASP A 218 8.19 12.25 9.41
CA ASP A 218 8.45 11.57 10.68
C ASP A 218 8.48 10.04 10.47
N PRO A 219 9.61 9.35 10.74
CA PRO A 219 9.71 7.90 10.55
C PRO A 219 8.68 7.07 11.32
N SER A 220 8.12 7.62 12.39
CA SER A 220 7.15 6.93 13.27
C SER A 220 5.69 7.16 12.88
N ASN A 221 5.38 8.27 12.19
CA ASN A 221 4.01 8.72 11.93
C ASN A 221 3.69 8.97 10.45
N TRP A 222 4.66 8.82 9.55
CA TRP A 222 4.48 9.19 8.14
C TRP A 222 3.27 8.53 7.45
N GLU A 223 2.95 7.31 7.83
CA GLU A 223 1.86 6.52 7.25
C GLU A 223 0.49 7.14 7.56
N GLY A 224 0.27 7.44 8.84
CA GLY A 224 -0.93 8.14 9.30
C GLY A 224 -1.04 9.51 8.64
N ALA A 225 0.03 10.28 8.68
CA ALA A 225 0.05 11.62 8.08
C ALA A 225 -0.20 11.59 6.55
N TYR A 226 0.39 10.62 5.84
CA TYR A 226 0.13 10.47 4.41
C TYR A 226 -1.33 10.06 4.16
N ALA A 227 -1.87 9.11 4.93
CA ALA A 227 -3.27 8.71 4.84
C ALA A 227 -4.22 9.89 5.10
N GLU A 228 -3.93 10.73 6.09
CA GLU A 228 -4.69 11.95 6.36
C GLU A 228 -4.68 12.92 5.16
N LEU A 229 -3.52 13.18 4.55
CA LEU A 229 -3.45 14.04 3.35
C LEU A 229 -4.28 13.47 2.19
N VAL A 230 -4.29 12.16 1.98
CA VAL A 230 -5.13 11.51 0.96
C VAL A 230 -6.60 11.71 1.30
N ALA A 231 -7.02 11.42 2.53
CA ALA A 231 -8.40 11.57 2.97
C ALA A 231 -8.89 13.02 2.88
N TYR A 232 -8.07 13.99 3.31
CA TYR A 232 -8.41 15.41 3.22
C TYR A 232 -8.60 15.87 1.78
N ASP A 233 -7.72 15.44 0.86
CA ASP A 233 -7.84 15.77 -0.55
C ASP A 233 -9.12 15.20 -1.17
N VAL A 234 -9.41 13.92 -0.92
CA VAL A 234 -10.59 13.23 -1.45
C VAL A 234 -11.88 13.80 -0.88
N LEU A 235 -11.97 13.93 0.44
CA LEU A 235 -13.18 14.40 1.11
C LEU A 235 -13.45 15.88 0.85
N HIS A 236 -12.40 16.71 0.74
CA HIS A 236 -12.57 18.13 0.45
C HIS A 236 -12.91 18.40 -1.02
N ASN A 237 -12.64 17.46 -1.94
CA ASN A 237 -12.78 17.70 -3.38
C ASN A 237 -14.21 18.12 -3.77
N ASN A 238 -15.22 17.51 -3.16
CA ASN A 238 -16.64 17.79 -3.39
C ASN A 238 -17.33 18.43 -2.18
N TYR A 239 -16.56 18.96 -1.23
CA TYR A 239 -17.11 19.67 -0.09
C TYR A 239 -17.32 21.15 -0.43
N HIS A 240 -18.57 21.58 -0.41
CA HIS A 240 -18.96 22.97 -0.71
C HIS A 240 -19.30 23.77 0.55
N GLY A 241 -19.06 23.19 1.73
CA GLY A 241 -19.28 23.86 3.01
C GLY A 241 -18.21 24.89 3.34
N SER A 242 -18.49 25.70 4.35
CA SER A 242 -17.70 26.87 4.69
C SER A 242 -16.45 26.60 5.54
N ASP A 243 -16.40 25.48 6.28
CA ASP A 243 -15.38 25.26 7.29
C ASP A 243 -15.06 23.76 7.50
N PHE A 244 -14.29 23.22 6.61
CA PHE A 244 -13.74 21.86 6.77
C PHE A 244 -12.69 21.87 7.87
N GLN A 245 -13.00 21.32 9.04
CA GLN A 245 -12.12 21.38 10.22
C GLN A 245 -11.24 20.14 10.32
N LEU A 246 -9.95 20.37 10.62
CA LEU A 246 -8.94 19.34 10.84
C LEU A 246 -8.56 19.27 12.33
N ASN A 247 -8.17 18.08 12.79
CA ASN A 247 -7.63 17.81 14.13
C ASN A 247 -8.49 18.38 15.27
N VAL A 248 -9.77 18.01 15.27
CA VAL A 248 -10.76 18.58 16.20
C VAL A 248 -10.66 17.91 17.56
N THR A 249 -10.27 18.66 18.58
CA THR A 249 -10.23 18.18 19.97
C THR A 249 -11.58 18.37 20.66
N LEU A 250 -12.09 17.29 21.21
CA LEU A 250 -13.38 17.24 21.92
C LEU A 250 -13.20 16.68 23.34
N SER A 251 -14.16 17.02 24.22
CA SER A 251 -14.28 16.35 25.52
C SER A 251 -14.56 14.85 25.31
N GLY A 252 -13.92 14.00 26.10
CA GLY A 252 -13.97 12.53 25.96
C GLY A 252 -15.35 11.92 26.21
N ASP A 253 -16.30 12.66 26.81
CA ASP A 253 -17.68 12.24 27.02
C ASP A 253 -18.56 12.36 25.77
N LYS A 254 -18.10 13.09 24.74
CA LYS A 254 -18.76 13.15 23.43
C LYS A 254 -18.60 11.87 22.61
N SER A 255 -17.59 11.08 22.92
CA SER A 255 -17.31 9.77 22.30
C SER A 255 -17.14 8.71 23.38
N TYR A 256 -16.80 7.49 22.96
CA TYR A 256 -16.44 6.41 23.88
C TYR A 256 -15.01 6.54 24.47
N ALA A 257 -14.33 7.65 24.23
CA ALA A 257 -13.01 7.90 24.84
C ALA A 257 -13.10 7.94 26.37
N SER A 258 -14.18 8.51 26.95
CA SER A 258 -14.40 8.51 28.42
C SER A 258 -14.52 7.10 28.99
N ASP A 259 -15.19 6.21 28.28
CA ASP A 259 -15.41 4.82 28.70
C ASP A 259 -14.14 3.97 28.62
N LEU A 260 -13.12 4.48 27.92
CA LEU A 260 -11.77 3.94 27.84
C LEU A 260 -10.77 4.70 28.73
N GLY A 261 -11.26 5.60 29.60
CA GLY A 261 -10.47 6.39 30.53
C GLY A 261 -9.81 7.65 29.95
N GLY A 262 -10.16 8.03 28.72
CA GLY A 262 -9.68 9.25 28.06
C GLY A 262 -10.48 10.48 28.51
N LYS A 263 -9.79 11.61 28.74
CA LYS A 263 -10.43 12.90 29.08
C LYS A 263 -10.81 13.68 27.83
N GLN A 264 -10.15 13.42 26.73
CA GLN A 264 -10.33 14.07 25.42
C GLN A 264 -10.26 13.03 24.31
N THR A 265 -10.85 13.35 23.18
CA THR A 265 -10.66 12.67 21.90
C THR A 265 -10.26 13.70 20.84
N ASN A 266 -9.39 13.30 19.92
CA ASN A 266 -9.07 14.10 18.74
C ASN A 266 -9.64 13.36 17.54
N GLU A 267 -10.47 14.03 16.76
CA GLU A 267 -10.94 13.55 15.47
C GLU A 267 -10.10 14.19 14.36
N ASP A 268 -9.70 13.42 13.36
CA ASP A 268 -8.83 13.93 12.29
C ASP A 268 -9.56 14.95 11.43
N GLY A 269 -10.92 14.90 11.40
CA GLY A 269 -11.68 15.95 10.78
C GLY A 269 -13.15 16.03 11.19
N TYR A 270 -13.76 17.19 10.85
CA TYR A 270 -15.16 17.48 11.07
C TYR A 270 -15.74 18.27 9.90
N LEU A 271 -16.90 17.86 9.45
CA LEU A 271 -17.69 18.48 8.38
C LEU A 271 -18.90 19.19 9.00
N PRO A 272 -18.81 20.51 9.32
CA PRO A 272 -19.84 21.21 10.08
C PRO A 272 -21.24 21.18 9.43
N ASP A 273 -21.30 21.36 8.10
CA ASP A 273 -22.56 21.41 7.36
C ASP A 273 -23.33 20.10 7.40
N TYR A 274 -22.64 18.99 7.69
CA TYR A 274 -23.24 17.66 7.80
C TYR A 274 -23.22 17.11 9.23
N ASN A 275 -22.58 17.83 10.16
CA ASN A 275 -22.33 17.39 11.54
C ASN A 275 -21.63 16.02 11.60
N ILE A 276 -20.73 15.72 10.66
CA ILE A 276 -20.01 14.45 10.55
C ILE A 276 -18.59 14.60 11.08
N TYR A 277 -18.23 13.76 12.04
CA TYR A 277 -16.84 13.58 12.49
C TYR A 277 -16.22 12.39 11.76
N PHE A 278 -14.92 12.48 11.45
CA PHE A 278 -14.19 11.36 10.84
C PHE A 278 -12.80 11.22 11.41
N ASP A 279 -12.36 9.97 11.48
CA ASP A 279 -11.00 9.60 11.91
C ASP A 279 -10.35 8.78 10.78
N VAL A 280 -9.11 9.11 10.44
CA VAL A 280 -8.39 8.54 9.29
C VAL A 280 -7.37 7.53 9.78
N LYS A 281 -7.30 6.39 9.10
CA LYS A 281 -6.29 5.36 9.37
C LYS A 281 -5.71 4.80 8.08
N SER A 282 -4.43 4.49 8.10
CA SER A 282 -3.85 3.70 7.03
C SER A 282 -4.38 2.26 7.10
N LEU A 283 -4.78 1.71 5.97
CA LEU A 283 -5.10 0.29 5.85
C LEU A 283 -3.81 -0.48 5.54
N ALA A 284 -2.99 -0.65 6.58
CA ALA A 284 -1.65 -1.21 6.48
C ALA A 284 -1.58 -2.61 7.08
N ASP A 285 -0.72 -3.46 6.52
CA ASP A 285 -0.27 -4.70 7.18
C ASP A 285 0.88 -4.36 8.15
N THR A 286 0.52 -3.70 9.26
CA THR A 286 1.50 -3.20 10.23
C THR A 286 2.37 -4.32 10.79
N THR A 287 1.75 -5.43 11.20
CA THR A 287 2.47 -6.62 11.71
C THR A 287 3.41 -7.19 10.65
N GLY A 288 2.93 -7.38 9.41
CA GLY A 288 3.76 -7.87 8.31
C GLY A 288 4.93 -6.94 7.99
N ASN A 289 4.76 -5.65 8.11
CA ASN A 289 5.83 -4.67 7.89
C ASN A 289 6.87 -4.71 9.02
N ILE A 290 6.44 -4.75 10.29
CA ILE A 290 7.33 -4.91 11.45
C ILE A 290 8.16 -6.19 11.30
N LEU A 291 7.53 -7.30 10.95
CA LEU A 291 8.21 -8.59 10.78
C LEU A 291 9.18 -8.59 9.60
N ARG A 292 8.82 -7.97 8.47
CA ARG A 292 9.71 -7.84 7.31
C ARG A 292 10.98 -7.07 7.64
N GLU A 293 10.86 -5.93 8.31
CA GLU A 293 12.01 -5.14 8.75
C GLU A 293 12.85 -5.91 9.79
N LEU A 294 12.21 -6.54 10.76
CA LEU A 294 12.86 -7.35 11.78
C LEU A 294 13.66 -8.50 11.16
N ILE A 295 13.09 -9.22 10.22
CA ILE A 295 13.74 -10.32 9.50
C ILE A 295 14.95 -9.80 8.74
N GLN A 296 14.80 -8.68 8.02
CA GLN A 296 15.92 -8.09 7.28
C GLN A 296 17.04 -7.66 8.21
N ASP A 297 16.72 -7.04 9.34
CA ASP A 297 17.69 -6.66 10.38
C ASP A 297 18.38 -7.90 10.98
N ALA A 298 17.65 -8.97 11.24
CA ALA A 298 18.20 -10.22 11.77
C ALA A 298 19.19 -10.87 10.80
N ILE A 299 18.84 -10.97 9.51
CA ILE A 299 19.69 -11.51 8.45
C ILE A 299 20.96 -10.66 8.31
N ASN A 300 20.83 -9.35 8.22
CA ASN A 300 21.95 -8.42 8.07
C ASN A 300 22.92 -8.52 9.27
N ASN A 301 22.38 -8.63 10.49
CA ASN A 301 23.18 -8.70 11.72
C ASN A 301 23.73 -10.11 11.99
N ALA A 302 23.19 -11.14 11.36
CA ALA A 302 23.68 -12.51 11.52
C ALA A 302 25.03 -12.74 10.83
N LYS A 303 25.38 -11.97 9.80
CA LYS A 303 26.64 -12.12 9.02
C LYS A 303 26.82 -13.55 8.53
N LEU A 304 25.80 -14.08 7.88
CA LEU A 304 25.75 -15.46 7.42
C LEU A 304 26.77 -15.73 6.30
N SER A 305 27.30 -16.94 6.26
CA SER A 305 28.18 -17.41 5.16
C SER A 305 27.39 -17.87 3.93
N HIS A 306 26.11 -18.19 4.10
CA HIS A 306 25.20 -18.62 3.06
C HIS A 306 23.95 -17.75 3.07
N SER A 307 23.35 -17.55 1.89
CA SER A 307 22.05 -16.85 1.78
C SER A 307 20.94 -17.66 2.43
N CYS A 308 19.99 -16.97 3.03
CA CYS A 308 18.75 -17.57 3.50
C CYS A 308 17.59 -16.62 3.24
N ASP A 309 16.41 -17.21 3.04
CA ASP A 309 15.13 -16.52 3.03
C ASP A 309 14.35 -16.92 4.27
N VAL A 310 13.67 -15.97 4.88
CA VAL A 310 12.88 -16.19 6.09
C VAL A 310 11.47 -15.68 5.86
N LEU A 311 10.49 -16.54 6.14
CA LEU A 311 9.06 -16.22 6.08
C LEU A 311 8.48 -16.27 7.49
N ALA A 312 7.75 -15.24 7.89
CA ALA A 312 7.01 -15.26 9.14
C ALA A 312 5.60 -15.82 8.94
N GLU A 313 5.20 -16.72 9.83
CA GLU A 313 3.83 -17.21 9.97
C GLU A 313 3.28 -16.71 11.30
N TYR A 314 2.16 -16.02 11.27
CA TYR A 314 1.50 -15.41 12.43
C TYR A 314 -0.01 -15.29 12.19
N PRO A 315 -0.84 -15.30 13.25
CA PRO A 315 -2.26 -15.05 13.14
C PRO A 315 -2.58 -13.67 12.55
N LEU A 316 -3.64 -13.58 11.76
CA LEU A 316 -4.04 -12.35 11.09
C LEU A 316 -4.70 -11.32 12.03
N ASP A 317 -5.18 -11.79 13.18
CA ASP A 317 -5.88 -11.01 14.22
C ASP A 317 -4.99 -10.59 15.38
N ASP A 318 -3.68 -10.90 15.31
CA ASP A 318 -2.73 -10.50 16.34
C ASP A 318 -2.62 -8.97 16.46
N ASP A 319 -2.42 -8.53 17.70
CA ASP A 319 -2.15 -7.14 18.00
C ASP A 319 -0.73 -6.77 17.55
N ASP A 320 -0.61 -5.81 16.64
CA ASP A 320 0.67 -5.29 16.17
C ASP A 320 1.53 -4.69 17.31
N ALA A 321 0.91 -4.25 18.40
CA ALA A 321 1.63 -3.79 19.58
C ALA A 321 2.56 -4.87 20.16
N ASP A 322 2.12 -6.14 20.19
CA ASP A 322 2.94 -7.23 20.69
C ASP A 322 4.23 -7.42 19.87
N TYR A 323 4.15 -7.23 18.55
CA TYR A 323 5.31 -7.32 17.67
C TYR A 323 6.22 -6.08 17.77
N ALA A 324 5.62 -4.89 17.89
CA ALA A 324 6.35 -3.64 18.03
C ALA A 324 7.12 -3.59 19.35
N ASP A 325 6.46 -3.95 20.45
CA ASP A 325 7.05 -3.94 21.81
C ASP A 325 8.17 -4.99 21.95
N ASN A 326 8.03 -6.12 21.29
CA ASN A 326 9.01 -7.21 21.33
C ASN A 326 10.00 -7.21 20.15
N ARG A 327 9.95 -6.23 19.24
CA ARG A 327 10.73 -6.19 17.99
C ARG A 327 12.22 -6.51 18.19
N ARG A 328 12.84 -5.90 19.19
CA ARG A 328 14.27 -6.12 19.45
C ARG A 328 14.57 -7.55 19.87
N VAL A 329 13.78 -8.10 20.77
CA VAL A 329 14.00 -9.46 21.32
C VAL A 329 13.72 -10.51 20.24
N LEU A 330 12.67 -10.34 19.46
CA LEU A 330 12.34 -11.20 18.30
C LEU A 330 13.44 -11.18 17.23
N MET A 331 14.01 -10.00 16.95
CA MET A 331 15.12 -9.86 16.02
C MET A 331 16.38 -10.57 16.54
N GLU A 332 16.69 -10.42 17.83
CA GLU A 332 17.84 -11.10 18.48
C GLU A 332 17.66 -12.62 18.46
N GLU A 333 16.45 -13.12 18.79
CA GLU A 333 16.09 -14.54 18.75
C GLU A 333 16.32 -15.15 17.37
N LEU A 334 15.76 -14.52 16.33
CA LEU A 334 15.93 -14.98 14.96
C LEU A 334 17.40 -14.91 14.50
N ARG A 335 18.09 -13.80 14.76
CA ARG A 335 19.51 -13.63 14.44
C ARG A 335 20.37 -14.75 15.03
N ASP A 336 20.18 -15.04 16.31
CA ASP A 336 21.00 -16.01 17.03
C ASP A 336 20.70 -17.44 16.59
N TYR A 337 19.44 -17.72 16.26
CA TYR A 337 19.05 -18.99 15.63
C TYR A 337 19.70 -19.17 14.25
N LEU A 338 19.65 -18.16 13.40
CA LEU A 338 20.28 -18.20 12.08
C LEU A 338 21.79 -18.44 12.16
N LYS A 339 22.48 -17.81 13.12
CA LYS A 339 23.92 -18.03 13.36
C LYS A 339 24.23 -19.46 13.77
N ALA A 340 23.43 -20.04 14.65
CA ALA A 340 23.70 -21.34 15.27
C ALA A 340 23.36 -22.52 14.34
N ASN A 341 22.44 -22.34 13.39
CA ASN A 341 21.87 -23.42 12.60
C ASN A 341 22.16 -23.34 11.11
N GLN A 342 23.24 -22.67 10.71
CA GLN A 342 23.65 -22.65 9.31
C GLN A 342 24.05 -24.06 8.84
N PRO A 343 23.41 -24.62 7.77
CA PRO A 343 23.82 -25.89 7.23
C PRO A 343 25.18 -25.78 6.53
N THR A 344 26.01 -26.82 6.66
CA THR A 344 27.39 -26.85 6.14
C THR A 344 27.44 -26.68 4.60
N ASP A 345 26.43 -27.22 3.90
CA ASP A 345 26.31 -27.13 2.45
C ASP A 345 25.50 -25.92 1.98
N GLY A 346 25.04 -25.07 2.90
CA GLY A 346 24.26 -23.88 2.64
C GLY A 346 22.85 -24.13 2.11
N LYS A 347 22.33 -25.36 2.23
CA LYS A 347 21.00 -25.73 1.71
C LYS A 347 20.16 -26.40 2.78
N GLY A 348 18.85 -26.17 2.72
CA GLY A 348 17.91 -26.82 3.63
C GLY A 348 16.69 -25.97 3.94
N LYS A 349 15.80 -26.60 4.68
CA LYS A 349 14.59 -25.95 5.23
C LYS A 349 14.59 -26.15 6.74
N ASP A 350 14.21 -25.12 7.45
CA ASP A 350 14.13 -25.16 8.91
C ASP A 350 12.95 -24.31 9.39
N THR A 351 12.55 -24.50 10.65
CA THR A 351 11.47 -23.72 11.28
C THR A 351 11.85 -23.36 12.70
N LEU A 352 11.89 -22.08 12.98
CA LEU A 352 11.99 -21.55 14.34
C LEU A 352 10.60 -21.13 14.81
N ARG A 353 10.11 -21.69 15.91
CA ARG A 353 8.96 -21.17 16.63
C ARG A 353 9.47 -20.23 17.72
N SER A 354 8.95 -19.00 17.74
CA SER A 354 9.38 -18.01 18.72
C SER A 354 9.05 -18.45 20.15
N GLN A 355 9.98 -18.22 21.05
CA GLN A 355 9.76 -18.38 22.49
C GLN A 355 9.13 -17.13 23.13
N VAL A 356 9.29 -15.98 22.46
CA VAL A 356 8.75 -14.69 22.91
C VAL A 356 7.27 -14.60 22.60
N LEU A 357 6.89 -14.96 21.35
CA LEU A 357 5.51 -15.03 20.89
C LEU A 357 5.25 -16.44 20.31
N PRO A 358 4.72 -17.39 21.11
CA PRO A 358 4.64 -18.80 20.71
C PRO A 358 3.77 -19.10 19.48
N HIS A 359 2.90 -18.16 19.09
CA HIS A 359 2.09 -18.25 17.86
C HIS A 359 2.85 -17.79 16.61
N LEU A 360 3.99 -17.09 16.76
CA LEU A 360 4.86 -16.69 15.66
C LEU A 360 5.84 -17.83 15.34
N ALA A 361 5.93 -18.17 14.03
CA ALA A 361 6.95 -19.07 13.52
C ALA A 361 7.69 -18.46 12.33
N TYR A 362 8.96 -18.80 12.19
CA TYR A 362 9.79 -18.41 11.05
C TYR A 362 10.14 -19.66 10.25
N ARG A 363 9.74 -19.71 8.98
CA ARG A 363 10.25 -20.70 8.03
C ARG A 363 11.52 -20.19 7.38
N ILE A 364 12.58 -20.94 7.46
CA ILE A 364 13.91 -20.58 6.98
C ILE A 364 14.27 -21.49 5.80
N LEU A 365 14.64 -20.87 4.68
CA LEU A 365 15.06 -21.53 3.46
C LEU A 365 16.51 -21.17 3.19
N TRP A 366 17.42 -22.12 3.34
CA TRP A 366 18.83 -21.95 3.11
C TRP A 366 19.19 -22.19 1.63
N GLY A 367 20.08 -21.36 1.09
CA GLY A 367 20.59 -21.46 -0.28
C GLY A 367 19.81 -20.64 -1.30
N GLY A 368 18.88 -19.82 -0.86
CA GLY A 368 18.02 -19.03 -1.71
C GLY A 368 17.00 -19.91 -2.45
N GLY A 369 15.77 -19.60 -2.33
CA GLY A 369 14.66 -20.24 -3.03
C GLY A 369 13.51 -19.25 -3.03
N VAL A 370 12.71 -19.31 -4.05
CA VAL A 370 11.61 -18.38 -4.28
C VAL A 370 10.73 -18.23 -3.05
N ASN A 371 10.62 -17.03 -2.56
CA ASN A 371 9.64 -16.62 -1.58
C ASN A 371 8.30 -16.42 -2.26
N SER A 372 7.52 -17.47 -2.42
CA SER A 372 6.09 -17.30 -2.60
C SER A 372 5.42 -17.52 -1.26
N THR A 373 4.90 -16.48 -0.66
CA THR A 373 3.90 -16.60 0.38
C THR A 373 2.63 -17.14 -0.24
N THR A 374 2.50 -18.45 -0.32
CA THR A 374 1.23 -19.11 -0.65
C THR A 374 0.42 -19.31 0.63
N GLY A 375 0.07 -18.22 1.28
CA GLY A 375 -1.04 -18.23 2.22
C GLY A 375 -2.32 -18.08 1.38
N GLU A 376 -3.27 -18.97 1.56
CA GLU A 376 -4.61 -18.74 1.04
C GLU A 376 -5.12 -17.43 1.66
N TYR A 377 -5.34 -16.41 0.84
CA TYR A 377 -5.98 -15.17 1.27
C TYR A 377 -7.49 -15.34 1.18
N GLY A 378 -8.12 -15.55 2.33
CA GLY A 378 -9.57 -15.54 2.46
C GLY A 378 -10.07 -14.13 2.79
N PRO A 379 -10.59 -13.32 1.83
CA PRO A 379 -11.04 -11.96 2.11
C PRO A 379 -12.12 -11.90 3.19
N TYR A 380 -12.97 -12.89 3.26
CA TYR A 380 -14.03 -12.99 4.27
C TYR A 380 -13.49 -13.34 5.66
N GLU A 381 -12.49 -14.23 5.74
CA GLU A 381 -11.84 -14.58 7.00
C GLU A 381 -11.01 -13.40 7.52
N HIS A 382 -10.29 -12.74 6.64
CA HIS A 382 -9.56 -11.53 6.99
C HIS A 382 -10.50 -10.41 7.49
N ALA A 383 -11.67 -10.24 6.86
CA ALA A 383 -12.67 -9.29 7.32
C ALA A 383 -13.26 -9.65 8.69
N GLU A 384 -13.44 -10.96 8.99
CA GLU A 384 -13.91 -11.44 10.29
C GLU A 384 -12.92 -11.11 11.40
N ASN A 385 -11.64 -11.32 11.17
CA ASN A 385 -10.58 -11.01 12.13
C ASN A 385 -10.43 -9.48 12.30
N THR A 386 -10.47 -8.73 11.20
CA THR A 386 -10.30 -7.27 11.23
C THR A 386 -11.45 -6.54 11.95
N LYS A 387 -12.69 -7.10 11.97
CA LYS A 387 -13.81 -6.44 12.68
C LYS A 387 -13.54 -6.24 14.17
N HIS A 388 -12.86 -7.19 14.82
CA HIS A 388 -12.46 -7.05 16.23
C HIS A 388 -11.44 -5.93 16.41
N LEU A 389 -10.48 -5.82 15.49
CA LEU A 389 -9.52 -4.73 15.50
C LEU A 389 -10.19 -3.36 15.28
N MET A 390 -11.24 -3.29 14.45
CA MET A 390 -12.02 -2.07 14.26
C MET A 390 -12.62 -1.58 15.60
N LEU A 391 -13.29 -2.45 16.34
CA LEU A 391 -13.83 -2.09 17.66
C LEU A 391 -12.70 -1.85 18.68
N LYS A 392 -11.72 -2.75 18.78
CA LYS A 392 -10.62 -2.62 19.75
C LYS A 392 -9.89 -1.28 19.63
N ARG A 393 -9.57 -0.87 18.40
CA ARG A 393 -8.73 0.32 18.12
C ARG A 393 -9.52 1.62 18.04
N TYR A 394 -10.74 1.58 17.48
CA TYR A 394 -11.42 2.80 17.05
C TYR A 394 -12.66 3.16 17.87
N THR A 395 -13.11 2.32 18.80
CA THR A 395 -14.26 2.64 19.67
C THR A 395 -14.13 4.02 20.34
N LYS A 396 -12.94 4.43 20.76
CA LYS A 396 -12.70 5.74 21.35
C LYS A 396 -13.08 6.93 20.44
N LYS A 397 -13.20 6.67 19.13
CA LYS A 397 -13.52 7.64 18.08
C LYS A 397 -15.01 7.65 17.71
N PHE A 398 -15.79 6.67 18.19
CA PHE A 398 -17.21 6.62 17.88
C PHE A 398 -17.97 7.65 18.72
N MET A 399 -18.63 8.57 18.02
CA MET A 399 -19.36 9.67 18.65
C MET A 399 -20.69 9.17 19.24
N LYS A 400 -21.02 9.62 20.46
CA LYS A 400 -22.28 9.21 21.14
C LYS A 400 -23.53 9.87 20.55
N SER A 401 -23.40 11.08 20.02
CA SER A 401 -24.56 11.89 19.60
C SER A 401 -24.42 12.56 18.23
N SER A 402 -23.41 12.18 17.46
CA SER A 402 -23.18 12.69 16.10
C SER A 402 -22.74 11.56 15.19
N PRO A 403 -22.98 11.65 13.87
CA PRO A 403 -22.43 10.72 12.92
C PRO A 403 -20.91 10.69 12.99
N SER A 404 -20.34 9.47 12.95
CA SER A 404 -18.91 9.25 12.89
C SER A 404 -18.53 8.30 11.76
N LEU A 405 -17.46 8.63 11.05
CA LEU A 405 -16.88 7.83 9.98
C LEU A 405 -15.47 7.38 10.37
N ILE A 406 -15.13 6.17 9.99
CA ILE A 406 -13.73 5.74 9.89
C ILE A 406 -13.36 5.76 8.41
N VAL A 407 -12.29 6.49 8.09
CA VAL A 407 -11.72 6.57 6.75
C VAL A 407 -10.45 5.74 6.71
N LEU A 408 -10.47 4.65 5.97
CA LEU A 408 -9.32 3.76 5.77
C LEU A 408 -8.66 4.10 4.44
N VAL A 409 -7.36 4.38 4.45
CA VAL A 409 -6.62 4.67 3.21
C VAL A 409 -5.69 3.50 2.90
N ASN A 410 -5.91 2.89 1.75
CA ASN A 410 -5.04 1.86 1.19
C ASN A 410 -4.14 2.50 0.12
N PHE A 411 -2.83 2.35 0.27
CA PHE A 411 -1.87 2.77 -0.74
C PHE A 411 -1.01 1.56 -1.18
N PRO A 412 -0.86 1.35 -2.51
CA PRO A 412 -0.46 0.07 -3.08
C PRO A 412 0.90 -0.48 -2.64
N TRP A 413 1.86 0.37 -2.33
CA TRP A 413 3.19 -0.10 -1.90
C TRP A 413 3.25 -0.50 -0.42
N TYR A 414 2.16 -0.34 0.31
CA TYR A 414 2.15 -0.54 1.76
C TYR A 414 1.38 -1.78 2.21
N ASN A 415 0.34 -2.18 1.49
CA ASN A 415 -0.45 -3.36 1.81
C ASN A 415 -0.43 -4.40 0.69
N ASN A 416 0.63 -5.22 0.67
CA ASN A 416 0.79 -6.27 -0.34
C ASN A 416 -0.26 -7.39 -0.24
N ARG A 417 -0.93 -7.56 0.90
CA ARG A 417 -1.95 -8.61 1.06
C ARG A 417 -3.20 -8.29 0.26
N ILE A 418 -3.72 -7.08 0.41
CA ILE A 418 -4.93 -6.65 -0.31
C ILE A 418 -4.64 -6.51 -1.80
N ASN A 419 -3.47 -5.96 -2.16
CA ASN A 419 -3.12 -5.68 -3.54
C ASN A 419 -2.65 -6.89 -4.36
N SER A 420 -2.46 -8.06 -3.73
CA SER A 420 -1.96 -9.27 -4.40
C SER A 420 -3.02 -10.08 -5.14
N PHE A 421 -4.31 -9.82 -4.92
CA PHE A 421 -5.40 -10.63 -5.45
C PHE A 421 -6.37 -9.79 -6.27
N ILE A 422 -6.74 -10.28 -7.44
CA ILE A 422 -7.72 -9.63 -8.33
C ILE A 422 -9.08 -9.63 -7.63
N ASN A 423 -9.68 -8.47 -7.45
CA ASN A 423 -10.99 -8.20 -6.80
C ASN A 423 -11.09 -8.64 -5.32
N ALA A 424 -9.98 -8.98 -4.67
CA ALA A 424 -10.00 -9.33 -3.26
C ALA A 424 -10.27 -8.10 -2.37
N ASP A 425 -9.84 -6.93 -2.82
CA ASP A 425 -10.10 -5.63 -2.23
C ASP A 425 -11.61 -5.37 -2.09
N GLU A 426 -12.37 -5.45 -3.18
CA GLU A 426 -13.82 -5.22 -3.18
C GLU A 426 -14.55 -6.21 -2.25
N LEU A 427 -14.20 -7.50 -2.33
CA LEU A 427 -14.78 -8.53 -1.47
C LEU A 427 -14.45 -8.30 0.00
N TYR A 428 -13.21 -7.96 0.30
CA TYR A 428 -12.75 -7.68 1.65
C TYR A 428 -13.40 -6.41 2.21
N TYR A 429 -13.43 -5.31 1.46
CA TYR A 429 -13.93 -4.02 1.91
C TYR A 429 -15.41 -4.10 2.29
N ARG A 430 -16.24 -4.65 1.41
CA ARG A 430 -17.66 -4.84 1.69
C ARG A 430 -17.89 -5.77 2.87
N ALA A 431 -17.12 -6.87 2.93
CA ALA A 431 -17.22 -7.83 4.02
C ALA A 431 -16.80 -7.22 5.36
N LEU A 432 -15.73 -6.43 5.41
CA LEU A 432 -15.27 -5.73 6.61
C LEU A 432 -16.35 -4.78 7.13
N ALA A 433 -16.87 -3.92 6.25
CA ALA A 433 -17.91 -2.97 6.63
C ALA A 433 -19.16 -3.68 7.19
N ARG A 434 -19.67 -4.67 6.46
CA ARG A 434 -20.85 -5.43 6.89
C ARG A 434 -20.64 -6.14 8.21
N ARG A 435 -19.48 -6.78 8.41
CA ARG A 435 -19.17 -7.48 9.67
C ARG A 435 -18.99 -6.52 10.84
N THR A 436 -18.38 -5.38 10.60
CA THR A 436 -18.24 -4.33 11.64
C THR A 436 -19.61 -3.81 12.08
N PHE A 437 -20.56 -3.60 11.17
CA PHE A 437 -21.87 -3.06 11.47
C PHE A 437 -22.83 -4.09 12.07
N CYS A 438 -22.78 -5.33 11.65
CA CYS A 438 -23.80 -6.34 11.93
C CYS A 438 -23.26 -7.61 12.59
N GLY A 439 -21.95 -7.84 12.57
CA GLY A 439 -21.36 -9.11 12.99
C GLY A 439 -21.48 -9.42 14.49
N TYR A 440 -21.86 -8.44 15.29
CA TYR A 440 -22.04 -8.60 16.74
C TYR A 440 -23.49 -8.76 17.18
N LYS A 441 -24.46 -8.71 16.26
CA LYS A 441 -25.91 -8.75 16.59
C LYS A 441 -26.31 -9.96 17.43
N ASN A 442 -25.69 -11.11 17.19
CA ASN A 442 -25.95 -12.37 17.89
C ASN A 442 -24.74 -12.83 18.70
N SER A 443 -23.74 -11.97 18.91
CA SER A 443 -22.57 -12.32 19.70
C SER A 443 -22.90 -12.26 21.20
N SER A 444 -22.38 -13.21 21.95
CA SER A 444 -22.41 -13.19 23.42
C SER A 444 -21.14 -12.56 24.02
N GLU A 445 -20.23 -12.08 23.21
CA GLU A 445 -19.01 -11.41 23.64
C GLU A 445 -19.34 -10.11 24.37
N ALA A 446 -18.63 -9.85 25.46
CA ALA A 446 -18.67 -8.55 26.13
C ALA A 446 -17.61 -7.62 25.50
N MET A 447 -17.87 -6.31 25.52
CA MET A 447 -16.90 -5.35 24.99
C MET A 447 -15.57 -5.39 25.73
N VAL A 448 -15.54 -5.80 27.00
CA VAL A 448 -14.31 -5.98 27.78
C VAL A 448 -13.43 -7.12 27.25
N ASP A 449 -14.02 -8.11 26.58
CA ASP A 449 -13.27 -9.21 25.96
C ASP A 449 -12.54 -8.73 24.69
N ILE A 450 -13.16 -7.79 23.96
CA ILE A 450 -12.55 -7.15 22.78
C ILE A 450 -11.53 -6.09 23.19
N ASN A 451 -11.90 -5.24 24.17
CA ASN A 451 -11.04 -4.18 24.68
C ASN A 451 -11.02 -4.16 26.20
N PRO A 452 -10.00 -4.74 26.84
CA PRO A 452 -9.90 -4.82 28.31
C PRO A 452 -9.89 -3.48 29.04
N LYS A 453 -9.68 -2.36 28.35
CA LYS A 453 -9.72 -1.01 28.92
C LYS A 453 -11.13 -0.44 29.01
N TYR A 454 -12.11 -1.07 28.35
CA TYR A 454 -13.48 -0.60 28.33
C TYR A 454 -14.15 -0.73 29.71
N LYS A 455 -14.83 0.34 30.14
CA LYS A 455 -15.46 0.45 31.47
C LYS A 455 -16.98 0.68 31.41
N GLY A 456 -17.52 0.79 30.19
CA GLY A 456 -18.95 0.94 29.97
C GLY A 456 -19.70 -0.39 30.10
N THR A 457 -21.00 -0.35 29.85
CA THR A 457 -21.90 -1.50 29.97
C THR A 457 -22.47 -1.96 28.62
N GLU A 458 -22.25 -1.18 27.56
CA GLU A 458 -22.76 -1.49 26.24
C GLU A 458 -22.02 -2.69 25.62
N SER A 459 -22.80 -3.49 24.90
CA SER A 459 -22.29 -4.63 24.15
C SER A 459 -21.50 -4.19 22.89
N PRO A 460 -20.67 -5.04 22.29
CA PRO A 460 -20.04 -4.76 21.02
C PRO A 460 -21.03 -4.38 19.91
N HIS A 461 -22.24 -4.98 19.95
CA HIS A 461 -23.31 -4.62 19.02
C HIS A 461 -23.78 -3.19 19.18
N GLU A 462 -24.13 -2.76 20.41
CA GLU A 462 -24.56 -1.40 20.70
C GLU A 462 -23.47 -0.38 20.30
N ILE A 463 -22.22 -0.65 20.66
CA ILE A 463 -21.09 0.23 20.30
C ILE A 463 -20.92 0.33 18.77
N SER A 464 -21.03 -0.80 18.05
CA SER A 464 -20.90 -0.80 16.58
C SER A 464 -21.95 0.07 15.87
N GLN A 465 -23.10 0.29 16.50
CA GLN A 465 -24.15 1.16 15.98
C GLN A 465 -23.81 2.66 16.07
N HIS A 466 -22.79 3.04 16.84
CA HIS A 466 -22.29 4.42 16.90
C HIS A 466 -21.28 4.74 15.78
N LEU A 467 -20.84 3.75 15.01
CA LEU A 467 -20.12 3.96 13.77
C LEU A 467 -21.13 4.13 12.63
N SER A 468 -21.21 5.32 12.05
CA SER A 468 -22.19 5.66 11.02
C SER A 468 -21.82 5.18 9.63
N GLY A 469 -20.52 4.98 9.37
CA GLY A 469 -20.02 4.43 8.11
C GLY A 469 -18.52 4.23 8.08
N ILE A 470 -18.09 3.53 7.05
CA ILE A 470 -16.68 3.29 6.72
C ILE A 470 -16.46 3.77 5.29
N ILE A 471 -15.43 4.58 5.07
CA ILE A 471 -14.95 4.95 3.75
C ILE A 471 -13.59 4.30 3.56
N ILE A 472 -13.39 3.60 2.44
CA ILE A 472 -12.09 3.04 2.07
C ILE A 472 -11.63 3.72 0.79
N ILE A 473 -10.45 4.31 0.82
CA ILE A 473 -9.86 5.03 -0.30
C ILE A 473 -8.65 4.25 -0.78
N ASP A 474 -8.68 3.80 -2.03
CA ASP A 474 -7.50 3.29 -2.71
C ASP A 474 -6.79 4.43 -3.41
N ASP A 475 -5.60 4.77 -2.96
CA ASP A 475 -4.77 5.82 -3.51
C ASP A 475 -3.94 5.29 -4.68
N HIS A 476 -4.19 5.81 -5.89
CA HIS A 476 -3.48 5.41 -7.09
C HIS A 476 -2.32 6.34 -7.46
N SER A 477 -1.97 7.26 -6.59
CA SER A 477 -1.00 8.35 -6.87
C SER A 477 0.39 7.87 -7.30
N ILE A 478 0.71 6.58 -7.09
CA ILE A 478 1.96 5.98 -7.59
C ILE A 478 2.00 5.92 -9.13
N PHE A 479 0.84 5.92 -9.79
CA PHE A 479 0.72 5.84 -11.24
C PHE A 479 -0.08 6.99 -11.84
N THR A 480 -1.16 7.39 -11.19
CA THR A 480 -2.12 8.38 -11.69
C THR A 480 -2.59 9.29 -10.56
N ASP A 481 -3.02 10.52 -10.90
CA ASP A 481 -3.65 11.42 -9.93
C ASP A 481 -5.14 11.07 -9.76
N THR A 482 -5.42 9.79 -9.45
CA THR A 482 -6.77 9.26 -9.25
C THR A 482 -6.87 8.43 -7.96
N TYR A 483 -8.08 8.07 -7.61
CA TYR A 483 -8.38 7.21 -6.47
C TYR A 483 -9.69 6.45 -6.71
N SER A 484 -9.84 5.29 -6.05
CA SER A 484 -11.15 4.64 -5.89
C SER A 484 -11.68 4.92 -4.50
N CYS A 485 -12.98 5.12 -4.35
CA CYS A 485 -13.62 5.43 -3.09
C CYS A 485 -14.78 4.47 -2.83
N HIS A 486 -14.66 3.65 -1.80
CA HIS A 486 -15.65 2.67 -1.39
C HIS A 486 -16.33 3.15 -0.11
N THR A 487 -17.57 3.63 -0.21
CA THR A 487 -18.33 4.17 0.92
C THR A 487 -19.41 3.19 1.35
N TYR A 488 -19.37 2.80 2.61
CA TYR A 488 -20.30 1.89 3.24
C TYR A 488 -20.99 2.57 4.42
N LEU A 489 -22.31 2.70 4.39
CA LEU A 489 -23.08 3.28 5.49
C LEU A 489 -23.68 2.20 6.38
N ASN A 490 -23.66 2.43 7.69
CA ASN A 490 -24.22 1.50 8.66
C ASN A 490 -25.76 1.61 8.70
N PRO A 491 -26.48 0.56 8.27
CA PRO A 491 -27.96 0.59 8.25
C PRO A 491 -28.57 0.63 9.65
N ASN A 492 -27.80 0.28 10.68
CA ASN A 492 -28.24 0.24 12.08
C ASN A 492 -27.67 1.42 12.90
N ALA A 493 -27.14 2.45 12.25
CA ALA A 493 -26.50 3.55 12.96
C ALA A 493 -27.47 4.28 13.88
N VAL A 494 -27.05 4.54 15.13
CA VAL A 494 -27.77 5.40 16.09
C VAL A 494 -27.80 6.85 15.58
N ASN A 495 -26.70 7.28 14.98
CA ASN A 495 -26.58 8.58 14.35
C ASN A 495 -26.37 8.39 12.83
N PRO A 496 -27.45 8.15 12.04
CA PRO A 496 -27.31 7.84 10.62
C PRO A 496 -26.89 9.08 9.82
N ILE A 497 -26.15 8.85 8.74
CA ILE A 497 -25.80 9.90 7.78
C ILE A 497 -26.95 10.03 6.79
N THR A 498 -27.88 10.95 7.07
CA THR A 498 -29.09 11.17 6.26
C THR A 498 -28.82 11.96 4.97
N LEU A 499 -27.73 12.71 4.93
CA LEU A 499 -27.30 13.51 3.77
C LEU A 499 -26.23 12.81 2.93
N GLY A 500 -25.86 11.58 3.29
CA GLY A 500 -24.90 10.78 2.54
C GLY A 500 -25.30 10.55 1.08
N ASP A 501 -26.59 10.62 0.78
CA ASP A 501 -27.14 10.49 -0.58
C ASP A 501 -26.76 11.65 -1.52
N SER A 502 -26.29 12.81 -1.00
CA SER A 502 -25.77 13.89 -1.84
C SER A 502 -24.26 13.97 -1.79
N TYR A 503 -23.70 14.33 -0.64
CA TYR A 503 -22.26 14.59 -0.52
C TYR A 503 -21.39 13.35 -0.71
N LEU A 504 -21.65 12.27 0.02
CA LEU A 504 -20.84 11.05 -0.09
C LEU A 504 -21.01 10.34 -1.44
N HIS A 505 -22.18 10.45 -2.06
CA HIS A 505 -22.38 10.01 -3.44
C HIS A 505 -21.56 10.84 -4.45
N GLU A 506 -21.43 12.15 -4.22
CA GLU A 506 -20.58 13.00 -5.05
C GLU A 506 -19.11 12.63 -4.93
N VAL A 507 -18.63 12.36 -3.70
CA VAL A 507 -17.27 11.86 -3.45
C VAL A 507 -17.01 10.58 -4.22
N VAL A 508 -17.92 9.60 -4.16
CA VAL A 508 -17.80 8.33 -4.89
C VAL A 508 -17.86 8.55 -6.40
N ARG A 509 -18.73 9.43 -6.90
CA ARG A 509 -18.89 9.72 -8.33
C ARG A 509 -17.68 10.42 -8.92
N ALA A 510 -16.98 11.24 -8.15
CA ALA A 510 -15.76 11.91 -8.58
C ALA A 510 -14.54 10.99 -8.64
N ALA A 511 -14.63 9.83 -8.01
CA ALA A 511 -13.60 8.80 -8.03
C ALA A 511 -13.67 7.96 -9.32
N ASP A 512 -12.78 7.00 -9.48
CA ASP A 512 -12.76 6.13 -10.66
C ASP A 512 -13.96 5.15 -10.70
N SER A 513 -14.08 4.42 -11.82
CA SER A 513 -15.21 3.52 -12.10
C SER A 513 -15.29 2.29 -11.18
N ARG A 514 -14.26 2.00 -10.40
CA ARG A 514 -14.25 0.91 -9.40
C ARG A 514 -14.88 1.33 -8.07
N SER A 515 -15.19 2.60 -7.91
CA SER A 515 -15.76 3.15 -6.70
C SER A 515 -17.17 2.64 -6.44
N VAL A 516 -17.48 2.40 -5.16
CA VAL A 516 -18.73 1.79 -4.71
C VAL A 516 -19.37 2.64 -3.61
N PHE A 517 -20.70 2.77 -3.68
CA PHE A 517 -21.50 3.24 -2.57
C PHE A 517 -22.51 2.15 -2.19
N ASP A 518 -22.53 1.73 -0.93
CA ASP A 518 -23.46 0.71 -0.42
C ASP A 518 -23.95 1.11 0.98
N ASP A 519 -25.26 1.26 1.13
CA ASP A 519 -25.93 1.49 2.42
C ASP A 519 -26.62 0.23 2.95
N PHE A 520 -26.38 -0.90 2.31
CA PHE A 520 -26.91 -2.21 2.63
C PHE A 520 -28.44 -2.32 2.70
N ARG A 521 -29.20 -1.38 2.10
CA ARG A 521 -30.69 -1.37 2.14
C ARG A 521 -31.34 -2.62 1.54
N GLY A 522 -30.63 -3.41 0.79
CA GLY A 522 -31.13 -4.65 0.17
C GLY A 522 -30.74 -5.93 0.91
N ASP A 523 -29.90 -5.85 1.93
CA ASP A 523 -29.39 -7.01 2.65
C ASP A 523 -30.39 -7.47 3.74
N ASN A 524 -30.49 -8.77 3.94
CA ASN A 524 -31.19 -9.33 5.11
C ASN A 524 -30.24 -9.31 6.32
N TYR A 525 -30.65 -8.60 7.35
CA TYR A 525 -29.93 -8.46 8.62
C TYR A 525 -30.53 -9.30 9.72
#